data_a69c1216372b7437e143437e43dfea2e
#
_entry.id   a69c1216372b7437e143437e43dfea2e
#
_cell.length_a   1.000
_cell.length_b   1.000
_cell.length_c   1.000
_cell.angle_alpha   90.00
_cell.angle_beta   90.00
_cell.angle_gamma   90.00
#
_symmetry.space_group_name_H-M   'P 1'
#
loop_
_entity.id
_entity.type
_entity.pdbx_description
1 polymer ?
#
loop_
_entity_poly.entity_id
_entity_poly.type
_entity_poly.pdbx_seq_one_letter_code
_entity_poly.pdbx_strand_id
1 'polypeptide(L)'
;MNTRTRFSPVVGAALAAIAIGVAPASAHGHFEFHRTSNLNSSLVWVYYPSANPTAHYSPTWRAGSGDSTNCSYIGHGWLPLGWYDVKGHWDHYDSTIKGIATYLQDKACGDGTLRTQLFIHSKELANWGSSCETYCFDSSSDYYSNGCIKLSHSGYGFPDNIQDAHWWWHNRDGYSFHGYSTANDALYVYS
;
A
#
# COMPACT_ATOMS: atom_id res chain seq x y z
N MET A 1 -19.20 72.53 -48.67
CA MET A 1 -19.80 71.88 -47.46
C MET A 1 -19.31 70.43 -47.41
N ASN A 2 -18.30 70.12 -46.60
CA ASN A 2 -17.73 68.77 -46.52
C ASN A 2 -18.11 68.19 -45.15
N THR A 3 -19.03 67.28 -45.16
CA THR A 3 -19.47 66.52 -43.99
C THR A 3 -18.54 65.34 -43.76
N ARG A 4 -17.72 65.36 -42.72
CA ARG A 4 -16.85 64.23 -42.31
C ARG A 4 -17.63 63.37 -41.33
N THR A 5 -17.95 62.16 -41.77
CA THR A 5 -18.54 61.10 -40.92
C THR A 5 -17.38 60.45 -40.09
N ARG A 6 -17.48 60.51 -38.78
CA ARG A 6 -16.55 59.80 -37.85
C ARG A 6 -17.10 58.45 -37.55
N PHE A 7 -16.34 57.41 -37.91
CA PHE A 7 -16.60 56.05 -37.43
C PHE A 7 -15.88 55.83 -36.12
N SER A 8 -16.62 55.48 -35.07
CA SER A 8 -16.05 55.03 -33.83
C SER A 8 -15.86 53.50 -33.87
N PRO A 9 -14.71 52.97 -33.53
CA PRO A 9 -14.56 51.51 -33.41
C PRO A 9 -15.16 51.01 -32.11
N VAL A 10 -16.08 50.07 -32.19
CA VAL A 10 -16.60 49.28 -31.06
C VAL A 10 -15.55 48.21 -30.74
N VAL A 11 -14.85 48.35 -29.63
CA VAL A 11 -13.94 47.34 -29.12
C VAL A 11 -14.81 46.31 -28.38
N GLY A 12 -15.04 45.19 -29.04
CA GLY A 12 -15.67 44.02 -28.42
C GLY A 12 -14.67 43.27 -27.54
N ALA A 13 -14.84 43.34 -26.22
CA ALA A 13 -14.07 42.54 -25.28
C ALA A 13 -14.59 41.08 -25.33
N ALA A 14 -13.82 40.19 -25.93
CA ALA A 14 -14.07 38.76 -25.87
C ALA A 14 -13.64 38.23 -24.47
N LEU A 15 -14.62 37.90 -23.63
CA LEU A 15 -14.42 37.17 -22.40
C LEU A 15 -14.05 35.70 -22.75
N ALA A 16 -12.77 35.37 -22.68
CA ALA A 16 -12.32 33.98 -22.71
C ALA A 16 -12.69 33.32 -21.38
N ALA A 17 -13.71 32.48 -21.38
CA ALA A 17 -14.04 31.62 -20.27
C ALA A 17 -12.93 30.55 -20.15
N ILE A 18 -12.06 30.69 -19.15
CA ILE A 18 -11.09 29.65 -18.79
C ILE A 18 -11.90 28.55 -18.10
N ALA A 19 -12.22 27.49 -18.84
CA ALA A 19 -12.73 26.27 -18.24
C ALA A 19 -11.59 25.65 -17.43
N ILE A 20 -11.61 25.86 -16.13
CA ILE A 20 -10.74 25.11 -15.19
C ILE A 20 -11.29 23.70 -15.22
N GLY A 21 -10.71 22.86 -16.05
CA GLY A 21 -10.96 21.42 -16.05
C GLY A 21 -10.49 20.86 -14.71
N VAL A 22 -11.41 20.61 -13.79
CA VAL A 22 -11.13 19.82 -12.61
C VAL A 22 -10.84 18.40 -13.12
N ALA A 23 -9.59 17.98 -13.05
CA ALA A 23 -9.25 16.60 -13.34
C ALA A 23 -10.11 15.70 -12.43
N PRO A 24 -10.72 14.63 -12.95
CA PRO A 24 -11.46 13.71 -12.11
C PRO A 24 -10.49 13.20 -11.03
N ALA A 25 -10.90 13.27 -9.76
CA ALA A 25 -10.15 12.65 -8.68
C ALA A 25 -10.03 11.16 -9.03
N SER A 26 -8.81 10.68 -9.23
CA SER A 26 -8.58 9.26 -9.46
C SER A 26 -8.88 8.50 -8.17
N ALA A 27 -9.48 7.31 -8.29
CA ALA A 27 -9.57 6.39 -7.18
C ALA A 27 -8.16 6.11 -6.66
N HIS A 28 -7.97 6.07 -5.37
CA HIS A 28 -6.68 5.76 -4.74
C HIS A 28 -6.89 4.99 -3.45
N GLY A 29 -5.91 4.20 -3.09
CA GLY A 29 -5.92 3.44 -1.86
C GLY A 29 -4.52 3.38 -1.24
N HIS A 30 -4.47 2.93 -0.01
CA HIS A 30 -3.23 2.63 0.70
C HIS A 30 -3.48 1.59 1.79
N PHE A 31 -2.43 0.90 2.20
CA PHE A 31 -2.45 0.09 3.39
C PHE A 31 -2.24 0.94 4.65
N GLU A 32 -2.92 0.59 5.72
CA GLU A 32 -2.63 1.07 7.06
C GLU A 32 -2.20 -0.08 7.96
N PHE A 33 -1.02 0.03 8.56
CA PHE A 33 -0.50 -0.94 9.51
C PHE A 33 -0.45 -0.35 10.91
N HIS A 34 -1.33 -0.81 11.78
CA HIS A 34 -1.36 -0.42 13.18
C HIS A 34 -0.52 -1.38 14.02
N ARG A 35 0.64 -0.90 14.48
CA ARG A 35 1.53 -1.66 15.35
C ARG A 35 1.01 -1.64 16.78
N THR A 36 0.57 -2.78 17.28
CA THR A 36 0.16 -2.96 18.69
C THR A 36 1.05 -3.94 19.42
N SER A 37 1.51 -4.99 18.73
CA SER A 37 2.49 -5.95 19.22
C SER A 37 3.16 -6.67 18.06
N ASN A 38 4.27 -7.36 18.33
CA ASN A 38 5.00 -8.10 17.29
C ASN A 38 4.14 -9.17 16.59
N LEU A 39 3.21 -9.79 17.32
CA LEU A 39 2.40 -10.91 16.83
C LEU A 39 0.95 -10.55 16.54
N ASN A 40 0.46 -9.41 17.00
CA ASN A 40 -0.95 -9.09 16.98
C ASN A 40 -1.20 -7.62 16.65
N SER A 41 -0.58 -7.18 15.60
CA SER A 41 -0.84 -5.92 14.91
C SER A 41 -1.92 -6.12 13.86
N SER A 42 -2.37 -5.06 13.21
CA SER A 42 -3.40 -5.14 12.18
C SER A 42 -2.99 -4.41 10.91
N LEU A 43 -3.41 -4.96 9.77
CA LEU A 43 -3.31 -4.34 8.46
C LEU A 43 -4.72 -4.18 7.88
N VAL A 44 -4.97 -3.08 7.21
CA VAL A 44 -6.22 -2.79 6.50
C VAL A 44 -5.90 -2.09 5.18
N TRP A 45 -6.73 -2.31 4.15
CA TRP A 45 -6.71 -1.50 2.93
C TRP A 45 -7.73 -0.39 3.04
N VAL A 46 -7.32 0.85 2.86
CA VAL A 46 -8.16 2.04 2.81
C VAL A 46 -8.30 2.49 1.37
N TYR A 47 -9.53 2.68 0.91
CA TYR A 47 -9.83 2.99 -0.47
C TYR A 47 -10.76 4.19 -0.58
N TYR A 48 -10.46 5.09 -1.51
CA TYR A 48 -11.25 6.27 -1.83
C TYR A 48 -11.76 6.18 -3.27
N PRO A 49 -13.04 5.84 -3.50
CA PRO A 49 -13.62 5.85 -4.84
C PRO A 49 -13.54 7.24 -5.47
N SER A 50 -13.28 7.31 -6.77
CA SER A 50 -13.15 8.58 -7.50
C SER A 50 -14.39 9.47 -7.42
N ALA A 51 -15.57 8.88 -7.23
CA ALA A 51 -16.85 9.59 -7.14
C ALA A 51 -17.27 9.92 -5.69
N ASN A 52 -16.56 9.41 -4.69
CA ASN A 52 -16.93 9.55 -3.27
C ASN A 52 -15.68 9.74 -2.41
N PRO A 53 -15.51 10.91 -1.75
CA PRO A 53 -14.36 11.14 -0.88
C PRO A 53 -14.42 10.37 0.45
N THR A 54 -15.50 9.63 0.71
CA THR A 54 -15.60 8.82 1.92
C THR A 54 -14.70 7.59 1.82
N ALA A 55 -13.86 7.38 2.82
CA ALA A 55 -13.01 6.20 2.89
C ALA A 55 -13.84 4.92 3.02
N HIS A 56 -13.46 3.89 2.29
CA HIS A 56 -13.94 2.53 2.43
C HIS A 56 -12.80 1.65 2.93
N TYR A 57 -13.12 0.69 3.78
CA TYR A 57 -12.15 -0.17 4.44
C TYR A 57 -12.37 -1.62 4.05
N SER A 58 -11.29 -2.35 3.83
CA SER A 58 -11.30 -3.81 3.76
C SER A 58 -11.64 -4.42 5.11
N PRO A 59 -11.82 -5.73 5.22
CA PRO A 59 -11.64 -6.43 6.48
C PRO A 59 -10.30 -6.11 7.12
N THR A 60 -10.24 -6.17 8.44
CA THR A 60 -8.98 -6.02 9.18
C THR A 60 -8.28 -7.37 9.24
N TRP A 61 -7.04 -7.43 8.76
CA TRP A 61 -6.22 -8.62 8.83
C TRP A 61 -5.27 -8.55 10.02
N ARG A 62 -5.17 -9.66 10.75
CA ARG A 62 -4.12 -9.81 11.74
C ARG A 62 -2.77 -9.86 11.03
N ALA A 63 -1.79 -9.13 11.54
CA ALA A 63 -0.44 -9.09 11.02
C ALA A 63 0.59 -8.98 12.14
N GLY A 64 1.82 -9.34 11.86
CA GLY A 64 2.95 -9.16 12.77
C GLY A 64 4.07 -8.37 12.11
N SER A 65 5.04 -7.91 12.91
CA SER A 65 6.25 -7.27 12.40
C SER A 65 7.39 -7.41 13.41
N GLY A 66 8.51 -7.97 12.97
CA GLY A 66 9.66 -8.21 13.85
C GLY A 66 9.38 -9.21 14.97
N ASP A 67 10.36 -9.44 15.80
CA ASP A 67 10.26 -10.14 17.09
C ASP A 67 10.70 -9.23 18.26
N SER A 68 11.09 -7.99 17.96
CA SER A 68 11.47 -6.94 18.90
C SER A 68 10.74 -5.63 18.60
N THR A 69 10.37 -4.90 19.66
CA THR A 69 9.80 -3.55 19.55
C THR A 69 10.84 -2.48 19.27
N ASN A 70 12.13 -2.81 19.39
CA ASN A 70 13.22 -1.90 19.05
C ASN A 70 13.40 -1.85 17.52
N CYS A 71 12.94 -0.78 16.89
CA CYS A 71 13.08 -0.56 15.45
C CYS A 71 14.52 -0.71 14.94
N SER A 72 15.49 -0.25 15.70
CA SER A 72 16.92 -0.20 15.32
C SER A 72 17.61 -1.54 15.44
N TYR A 73 16.95 -2.56 15.98
CA TYR A 73 17.49 -3.91 16.03
C TYR A 73 17.31 -4.59 14.67
N ILE A 74 18.34 -4.46 13.82
CA ILE A 74 18.34 -4.97 12.44
C ILE A 74 18.06 -6.49 12.43
N GLY A 75 17.13 -6.92 11.57
CA GLY A 75 16.71 -8.31 11.48
C GLY A 75 15.69 -8.76 12.52
N HIS A 76 15.34 -7.91 13.48
CA HIS A 76 14.41 -8.23 14.57
C HIS A 76 13.36 -7.15 14.84
N GLY A 77 13.74 -5.89 14.67
CA GLY A 77 12.93 -4.76 15.07
C GLY A 77 11.70 -4.54 14.20
N TRP A 78 10.73 -3.86 14.75
CA TRP A 78 9.53 -3.43 14.07
C TRP A 78 9.80 -2.60 12.83
N LEU A 79 8.87 -2.63 11.88
CA LEU A 79 8.85 -1.69 10.75
C LEU A 79 8.84 -0.24 11.28
N PRO A 80 9.71 0.67 10.77
CA PRO A 80 9.68 2.10 11.14
C PRO A 80 8.30 2.75 10.90
N LEU A 81 7.96 3.78 11.70
CA LEU A 81 6.71 4.54 11.54
C LEU A 81 6.71 5.44 10.31
N GLY A 82 5.53 5.74 9.79
CA GLY A 82 5.26 6.73 8.74
C GLY A 82 4.89 6.13 7.39
N TRP A 83 4.88 6.96 6.35
CA TRP A 83 4.50 6.59 5.00
C TRP A 83 5.60 5.84 4.27
N TYR A 84 5.21 4.86 3.44
CA TYR A 84 6.08 4.10 2.56
C TYR A 84 5.55 4.12 1.14
N ASP A 85 6.46 4.25 0.17
CA ASP A 85 6.16 3.89 -1.20
C ASP A 85 6.23 2.36 -1.35
N VAL A 86 5.35 1.79 -2.15
CA VAL A 86 5.51 0.44 -2.67
C VAL A 86 6.46 0.49 -3.87
N LYS A 87 7.53 -0.29 -3.82
CA LYS A 87 8.60 -0.32 -4.84
C LYS A 87 8.46 -1.48 -5.81
N GLY A 88 7.66 -2.49 -5.47
CA GLY A 88 7.42 -3.64 -6.31
C GLY A 88 6.39 -4.58 -5.69
N HIS A 89 5.77 -5.39 -6.54
CA HIS A 89 4.83 -6.41 -6.11
C HIS A 89 4.96 -7.65 -6.99
N TRP A 90 4.83 -8.80 -6.40
CA TRP A 90 4.91 -10.10 -7.07
C TRP A 90 3.84 -11.03 -6.49
N ASP A 91 3.14 -11.73 -7.37
CA ASP A 91 2.26 -12.84 -6.98
C ASP A 91 3.07 -14.08 -6.64
N HIS A 92 4.26 -14.16 -7.24
CA HIS A 92 5.14 -15.30 -7.21
C HIS A 92 6.60 -14.87 -7.02
N TYR A 93 6.89 -14.29 -5.86
CA TYR A 93 8.27 -13.93 -5.51
C TYR A 93 9.06 -15.18 -5.12
N ASP A 94 10.29 -15.31 -5.61
CA ASP A 94 11.16 -16.44 -5.35
C ASP A 94 12.55 -15.99 -4.87
N SER A 95 12.64 -15.78 -3.57
CA SER A 95 13.90 -15.46 -2.89
C SER A 95 13.84 -16.05 -1.47
N THR A 96 14.39 -15.37 -0.45
CA THR A 96 14.21 -15.73 0.96
C THR A 96 12.72 -15.68 1.37
N ILE A 97 11.97 -14.73 0.80
CA ILE A 97 10.51 -14.67 0.85
C ILE A 97 9.98 -15.38 -0.40
N LYS A 98 8.89 -16.11 -0.28
CA LYS A 98 8.24 -16.82 -1.38
C LYS A 98 6.79 -16.37 -1.53
N GLY A 99 6.23 -16.49 -2.75
CA GLY A 99 4.82 -16.24 -3.04
C GLY A 99 4.45 -14.77 -3.17
N ILE A 100 3.32 -14.34 -2.61
CA ILE A 100 2.87 -12.96 -2.67
C ILE A 100 3.79 -12.08 -1.81
N ALA A 101 4.41 -11.09 -2.44
CA ALA A 101 5.31 -10.17 -1.77
C ALA A 101 5.18 -8.75 -2.31
N THR A 102 5.01 -7.77 -1.43
CA THR A 102 4.98 -6.35 -1.75
C THR A 102 6.21 -5.68 -1.15
N TYR A 103 7.10 -5.17 -1.99
CA TYR A 103 8.35 -4.54 -1.58
C TYR A 103 8.12 -3.09 -1.21
N LEU A 104 8.58 -2.70 -0.04
CA LEU A 104 8.42 -1.37 0.53
C LEU A 104 9.71 -0.55 0.41
N GLN A 105 9.58 0.75 0.41
CA GLN A 105 10.68 1.70 0.50
C GLN A 105 11.54 1.44 1.76
N ASP A 106 12.86 1.56 1.61
CA ASP A 106 13.78 1.61 2.74
C ASP A 106 13.48 2.81 3.64
N LYS A 107 13.57 2.63 4.96
CA LYS A 107 13.21 3.67 5.91
C LYS A 107 14.07 3.64 7.16
N ALA A 108 14.47 4.83 7.63
CA ALA A 108 15.20 4.96 8.87
C ALA A 108 14.28 4.92 10.09
N CYS A 109 14.76 4.31 11.17
CA CYS A 109 14.19 4.43 12.51
C CYS A 109 14.44 5.85 13.08
N GLY A 110 13.83 6.16 14.23
CA GLY A 110 13.96 7.48 14.85
C GLY A 110 15.39 7.86 15.27
N ASP A 111 16.27 6.89 15.45
CA ASP A 111 17.70 7.08 15.74
C ASP A 111 18.60 7.14 14.50
N GLY A 112 18.01 7.06 13.30
CA GLY A 112 18.71 7.09 12.02
C GLY A 112 19.13 5.72 11.49
N THR A 113 18.92 4.62 12.21
CA THR A 113 19.22 3.26 11.73
C THR A 113 18.38 2.93 10.50
N LEU A 114 19.01 2.72 9.34
CA LEU A 114 18.32 2.41 8.09
C LEU A 114 17.85 0.96 8.09
N ARG A 115 16.57 0.77 7.79
CA ARG A 115 15.96 -0.55 7.57
C ARG A 115 15.72 -0.73 6.08
N THR A 116 16.17 -1.85 5.55
CA THR A 116 16.11 -2.21 4.13
C THR A 116 15.44 -3.56 3.94
N GLN A 117 15.10 -3.90 2.69
CA GLN A 117 14.46 -5.18 2.33
C GLN A 117 13.17 -5.43 3.14
N LEU A 118 12.32 -4.41 3.23
CA LEU A 118 11.07 -4.45 3.94
C LEU A 118 9.95 -4.88 2.99
N PHE A 119 9.09 -5.80 3.45
CA PHE A 119 8.02 -6.36 2.63
C PHE A 119 6.71 -6.50 3.42
N ILE A 120 5.59 -6.54 2.70
CA ILE A 120 4.36 -7.20 3.14
C ILE A 120 4.37 -8.57 2.48
N HIS A 121 4.27 -9.65 3.28
CA HIS A 121 4.36 -11.03 2.79
C HIS A 121 3.70 -12.03 3.74
N SER A 122 3.68 -13.30 3.37
CA SER A 122 3.33 -14.40 4.26
C SER A 122 4.53 -15.31 4.52
N LYS A 123 4.32 -16.42 5.23
CA LYS A 123 5.26 -17.52 5.34
C LYS A 123 4.96 -18.55 4.27
N GLU A 124 5.87 -18.75 3.34
CA GLU A 124 5.74 -19.73 2.28
C GLU A 124 6.97 -20.62 2.15
N LEU A 125 6.79 -21.81 1.58
CA LEU A 125 7.89 -22.75 1.35
C LEU A 125 8.62 -22.45 0.05
N ALA A 126 9.83 -22.95 -0.05
CA ALA A 126 10.74 -22.72 -1.18
C ALA A 126 10.21 -23.28 -2.52
N ASN A 127 9.27 -24.21 -2.51
CA ASN A 127 8.85 -24.96 -3.69
C ASN A 127 7.43 -24.63 -4.18
N TRP A 128 6.76 -23.59 -3.66
CA TRP A 128 5.43 -23.15 -4.12
C TRP A 128 4.36 -24.25 -4.12
N GLY A 129 4.62 -25.35 -3.43
CA GLY A 129 3.73 -26.48 -3.42
C GLY A 129 2.46 -26.16 -2.63
N SER A 130 1.38 -26.83 -3.01
CA SER A 130 0.09 -26.83 -2.31
C SER A 130 0.18 -27.13 -0.80
N SER A 131 1.29 -27.70 -0.34
CA SER A 131 1.54 -27.95 1.07
C SER A 131 1.75 -26.68 1.90
N CYS A 132 2.24 -25.59 1.31
CA CYS A 132 2.38 -24.33 2.03
C CYS A 132 1.04 -23.65 2.25
N GLU A 133 0.13 -23.71 1.31
CA GLU A 133 -1.23 -23.16 1.44
C GLU A 133 -2.01 -23.81 2.58
N THR A 134 -1.63 -25.02 2.99
CA THR A 134 -2.35 -25.77 4.03
C THR A 134 -1.63 -25.77 5.38
N TYR A 135 -0.30 -25.64 5.41
CA TYR A 135 0.50 -25.94 6.62
C TYR A 135 1.56 -24.89 6.99
N CYS A 136 1.70 -23.79 6.24
CA CYS A 136 2.76 -22.84 6.46
C CYS A 136 2.55 -21.91 7.66
N PHE A 137 1.32 -21.76 8.10
CA PHE A 137 0.95 -20.90 9.23
C PHE A 137 0.31 -21.77 10.31
N ASP A 138 1.12 -22.38 11.16
CA ASP A 138 0.69 -23.37 12.15
C ASP A 138 0.73 -22.86 13.59
N SER A 139 1.32 -21.69 13.82
CA SER A 139 1.41 -21.10 15.15
C SER A 139 1.38 -19.57 15.13
N SER A 140 1.10 -18.98 16.31
CA SER A 140 1.16 -17.52 16.44
C SER A 140 2.56 -16.95 16.22
N SER A 141 3.62 -17.74 16.44
CA SER A 141 5.01 -17.32 16.20
C SER A 141 5.31 -17.13 14.72
N ASP A 142 4.49 -17.67 13.82
CA ASP A 142 4.64 -17.45 12.38
C ASP A 142 4.39 -16.00 11.95
N TYR A 143 3.80 -15.19 12.80
CA TYR A 143 3.70 -13.74 12.58
C TYR A 143 5.03 -12.99 12.81
N TYR A 144 6.05 -13.60 13.43
CA TYR A 144 7.38 -13.00 13.52
C TYR A 144 8.05 -12.88 12.14
N SER A 145 8.79 -11.81 11.97
CA SER A 145 9.56 -11.52 10.75
C SER A 145 10.86 -10.81 11.11
N ASN A 146 11.71 -10.59 10.12
CA ASN A 146 12.92 -9.77 10.28
C ASN A 146 12.61 -8.26 10.18
N GLY A 147 11.38 -7.85 10.51
CA GLY A 147 10.92 -6.46 10.46
C GLY A 147 9.93 -6.17 9.34
N CYS A 148 9.63 -7.13 8.50
CA CYS A 148 8.57 -7.05 7.48
C CYS A 148 7.18 -7.10 8.13
N ILE A 149 6.15 -6.70 7.39
CA ILE A 149 4.77 -7.00 7.76
C ILE A 149 4.46 -8.42 7.28
N LYS A 150 4.03 -9.27 8.19
CA LYS A 150 3.73 -10.67 7.90
C LYS A 150 2.29 -10.99 8.22
N LEU A 151 1.56 -11.49 7.20
CA LEU A 151 0.18 -11.93 7.30
C LEU A 151 0.12 -13.46 7.26
N SER A 152 -1.01 -14.02 7.72
CA SER A 152 -1.26 -15.46 7.56
C SER A 152 -1.47 -15.81 6.10
N HIS A 153 -0.98 -17.00 5.76
CA HIS A 153 -1.45 -17.80 4.64
C HIS A 153 -2.31 -18.94 5.20
N SER A 154 -3.23 -19.48 4.41
CA SER A 154 -4.19 -20.48 4.91
C SER A 154 -3.53 -21.73 5.52
N GLY A 155 -4.03 -22.19 6.66
CA GLY A 155 -3.55 -23.38 7.34
C GLY A 155 -3.95 -23.42 8.80
N TYR A 156 -4.23 -24.60 9.36
CA TYR A 156 -4.53 -24.87 10.77
C TYR A 156 -5.47 -23.85 11.44
N GLY A 157 -6.52 -23.40 10.74
CA GLY A 157 -7.50 -22.44 11.27
C GLY A 157 -7.10 -20.98 11.13
N PHE A 158 -5.99 -20.66 10.49
CA PHE A 158 -5.67 -19.29 10.09
C PHE A 158 -6.31 -18.95 8.73
N PRO A 159 -6.94 -17.77 8.61
CA PRO A 159 -7.48 -17.31 7.33
C PRO A 159 -6.34 -16.96 6.36
N ASP A 160 -6.64 -17.02 5.06
CA ASP A 160 -5.72 -16.58 4.00
C ASP A 160 -5.72 -15.06 3.86
N ASN A 161 -5.08 -14.39 4.82
CA ASN A 161 -5.09 -12.94 4.89
C ASN A 161 -4.20 -12.29 3.81
N ILE A 162 -3.12 -12.96 3.38
CA ILE A 162 -2.24 -12.39 2.35
C ILE A 162 -2.92 -12.36 0.98
N GLN A 163 -3.67 -13.40 0.61
CA GLN A 163 -4.41 -13.41 -0.66
C GLN A 163 -5.58 -12.42 -0.63
N ASP A 164 -6.28 -12.30 0.49
CA ASP A 164 -7.36 -11.32 0.61
C ASP A 164 -6.82 -9.88 0.54
N ALA A 165 -5.71 -9.57 1.22
CA ALA A 165 -5.05 -8.28 1.14
C ALA A 165 -4.59 -7.96 -0.29
N HIS A 166 -4.01 -8.94 -0.98
CA HIS A 166 -3.63 -8.83 -2.38
C HIS A 166 -4.85 -8.57 -3.29
N TRP A 167 -5.95 -9.31 -3.09
CA TRP A 167 -7.17 -9.10 -3.85
C TRP A 167 -7.72 -7.68 -3.67
N TRP A 168 -7.77 -7.16 -2.43
CA TRP A 168 -8.22 -5.80 -2.15
C TRP A 168 -7.35 -4.76 -2.85
N TRP A 169 -6.05 -4.92 -2.77
CA TRP A 169 -5.10 -4.04 -3.44
C TRP A 169 -5.28 -4.02 -4.96
N HIS A 170 -5.44 -5.19 -5.58
CA HIS A 170 -5.63 -5.32 -7.03
C HIS A 170 -6.97 -4.79 -7.54
N ASN A 171 -8.04 -4.94 -6.78
CA ASN A 171 -9.39 -4.78 -7.31
C ASN A 171 -10.10 -3.52 -6.82
N ARG A 172 -9.51 -2.73 -5.92
CA ARG A 172 -10.20 -1.60 -5.27
C ARG A 172 -9.60 -0.24 -5.50
N ASP A 173 -8.52 -0.09 -6.23
CA ASP A 173 -7.99 1.20 -6.64
C ASP A 173 -8.30 1.57 -8.10
N GLY A 174 -8.95 0.66 -8.84
CA GLY A 174 -9.30 0.86 -10.25
C GLY A 174 -8.13 0.64 -11.21
N TYR A 175 -7.02 0.11 -10.73
CA TYR A 175 -5.85 -0.20 -11.55
C TYR A 175 -5.94 -1.62 -12.13
N SER A 176 -5.97 -1.69 -13.46
CA SER A 176 -5.52 -2.88 -14.17
C SER A 176 -3.99 -2.91 -14.09
N PHE A 177 -3.48 -3.72 -13.19
CA PHE A 177 -2.07 -3.77 -12.84
C PHE A 177 -1.24 -4.39 -13.97
N HIS A 178 -0.66 -3.54 -14.80
CA HIS A 178 0.45 -3.89 -15.68
C HIS A 178 1.52 -2.80 -15.57
N GLY A 179 2.28 -2.84 -14.51
CA GLY A 179 3.41 -1.93 -14.36
C GLY A 179 3.43 -1.22 -13.00
N TYR A 180 4.61 -1.02 -12.53
CA TYR A 180 4.94 -0.33 -11.29
C TYR A 180 4.34 1.08 -11.30
N SER A 181 3.22 1.31 -10.62
CA SER A 181 2.73 2.65 -10.37
C SER A 181 3.18 3.08 -8.99
N THR A 182 4.05 4.04 -8.95
CA THR A 182 4.71 4.52 -7.73
C THR A 182 3.91 5.61 -6.99
N ALA A 183 2.78 6.04 -7.51
CA ALA A 183 2.13 7.27 -7.01
C ALA A 183 0.98 7.04 -6.02
N ASN A 184 0.37 5.85 -5.97
CA ASN A 184 -0.82 5.60 -5.17
C ASN A 184 -0.74 4.38 -4.27
N ASP A 185 0.32 3.58 -4.36
CA ASP A 185 0.48 2.36 -3.58
C ASP A 185 1.32 2.67 -2.35
N ALA A 186 0.69 3.24 -1.36
CA ALA A 186 1.36 3.63 -0.13
C ALA A 186 0.96 2.71 1.02
N LEU A 187 1.84 2.61 2.00
CA LEU A 187 1.57 2.03 3.30
C LEU A 187 1.79 3.12 4.35
N TYR A 188 0.86 3.28 5.27
CA TYR A 188 1.03 4.10 6.47
C TYR A 188 1.19 3.23 7.71
N VAL A 189 2.29 3.41 8.44
CA VAL A 189 2.63 2.68 9.67
C VAL A 189 2.48 3.61 10.87
N TYR A 190 1.66 3.21 11.85
CA TYR A 190 1.42 3.97 13.08
C TYR A 190 1.31 3.03 14.30
N SER A 191 1.29 3.62 15.51
CA SER A 191 1.19 2.89 16.79
C SER A 191 0.28 3.61 17.76
#